data_83c1cc85f12f903dd594b6ca4cb449d6
#
_entry.id   83c1cc85f12f903dd594b6ca4cb449d6
#
_cell.length_a   1.000
_cell.length_b   1.000
_cell.length_c   1.000
_cell.angle_alpha   90.00
_cell.angle_beta   90.00
_cell.angle_gamma   90.00
#
_symmetry.space_group_name_H-M   'P 1'
#
loop_
_entity.id
_entity.type
_entity.pdbx_description
1 polymer ?
#
loop_
_entity_poly.entity_id
_entity_poly.type
_entity_poly.pdbx_seq_one_letter_code
_entity_poly.pdbx_strand_id
1 'polypeptide(L)'
;MNIEIIDYLEHDSISDGAKFNSLVKIDDTHYILAYYGDSGHGYIKTFSIGDDYNIEEEYELIHNDTHSCVRNSLSKIDSTHFLLTYDNLWTNNIDIKTFSINGSYEISEIEFNKIKTNMS
;
A
#
# COMPACT_ATOMS: atom_id res chain seq x y z
N MET A 1 -7.66 -6.98 29.90
CA MET A 1 -8.24 -7.18 28.55
C MET A 1 -7.36 -8.17 27.78
N ASN A 2 -7.98 -9.19 27.26
CA ASN A 2 -7.27 -10.18 26.43
C ASN A 2 -7.51 -9.85 24.96
N ILE A 3 -6.44 -9.89 24.19
CA ILE A 3 -6.50 -9.68 22.74
C ILE A 3 -6.18 -11.02 22.08
N GLU A 4 -7.05 -11.45 21.20
CA GLU A 4 -6.87 -12.71 20.48
C GLU A 4 -6.67 -12.43 18.99
N ILE A 5 -5.75 -13.20 18.38
CA ILE A 5 -5.61 -13.18 16.93
C ILE A 5 -6.75 -14.03 16.37
N ILE A 6 -7.63 -13.41 15.58
CA ILE A 6 -8.78 -14.09 14.97
C ILE A 6 -8.36 -14.73 13.65
N ASP A 7 -7.61 -13.98 12.85
CA ASP A 7 -7.12 -14.50 11.58
C ASP A 7 -5.77 -13.88 11.25
N TYR A 8 -5.03 -14.58 10.42
CA TYR A 8 -3.69 -14.21 10.02
C TYR A 8 -3.48 -14.59 8.57
N LEU A 9 -3.00 -13.64 7.77
CA LEU A 9 -2.62 -13.88 6.39
C LEU A 9 -1.19 -13.38 6.19
N GLU A 10 -0.32 -14.26 5.75
CA GLU A 10 1.04 -13.87 5.38
C GLU A 10 1.02 -13.29 3.98
N HIS A 11 1.16 -11.96 3.87
CA HIS A 11 1.08 -11.30 2.57
C HIS A 11 2.45 -11.10 1.91
N ASP A 12 3.53 -11.31 2.66
CA ASP A 12 4.89 -11.16 2.15
C ASP A 12 5.84 -12.01 3.00
N SER A 13 6.46 -13.01 2.38
CA SER A 13 7.31 -13.98 3.09
C SER A 13 8.77 -13.91 2.71
N ILE A 14 9.21 -12.84 2.04
CA ILE A 14 10.58 -12.73 1.55
C ILE A 14 11.54 -12.25 2.63
N SER A 15 12.83 -12.51 2.40
CA SER A 15 13.87 -12.27 3.39
C SER A 15 14.05 -10.80 3.78
N ASP A 16 13.79 -9.86 2.86
CA ASP A 16 13.86 -8.43 3.16
C ASP A 16 12.67 -7.98 4.01
N GLY A 17 11.62 -8.77 4.02
CA GLY A 17 10.43 -8.52 4.82
C GLY A 17 9.62 -7.33 4.35
N ALA A 18 8.36 -7.32 4.74
CA ALA A 18 7.48 -6.18 4.52
C ALA A 18 7.66 -5.18 5.66
N LYS A 19 7.77 -3.90 5.34
CA LYS A 19 7.93 -2.85 6.36
C LYS A 19 7.47 -1.50 5.80
N PHE A 20 7.48 -0.48 6.64
CA PHE A 20 7.00 0.87 6.29
C PHE A 20 5.55 0.83 5.78
N ASN A 21 4.69 0.12 6.50
CA ASN A 21 3.31 -0.13 6.11
C ASN A 21 2.42 1.07 6.37
N SER A 22 1.44 1.27 5.48
CA SER A 22 0.37 2.26 5.69
C SER A 22 -0.95 1.66 5.23
N LEU A 23 -1.94 1.66 6.11
CA LEU A 23 -3.24 1.00 5.92
C LEU A 23 -4.37 2.01 5.96
N VAL A 24 -5.30 1.89 5.01
CA VAL A 24 -6.49 2.74 4.94
C VAL A 24 -7.72 1.88 4.66
N LYS A 25 -8.82 2.21 5.30
CA LYS A 25 -10.11 1.55 5.09
C LYS A 25 -10.76 2.08 3.81
N ILE A 26 -11.19 1.18 2.93
CA ILE A 26 -11.91 1.53 1.71
C ILE A 26 -13.40 1.66 1.99
N ASP A 27 -13.98 0.60 2.53
CA ASP A 27 -15.39 0.50 2.91
C ASP A 27 -15.51 -0.44 4.12
N ASP A 28 -16.74 -0.84 4.47
CA ASP A 28 -16.95 -1.63 5.68
C ASP A 28 -16.25 -2.99 5.69
N THR A 29 -15.87 -3.51 4.53
CA THR A 29 -15.26 -4.83 4.41
C THR A 29 -13.92 -4.86 3.71
N HIS A 30 -13.45 -3.73 3.17
CA HIS A 30 -12.23 -3.71 2.35
C HIS A 30 -11.26 -2.66 2.82
N TYR A 31 -9.96 -2.99 2.65
CA TYR A 31 -8.83 -2.16 3.06
C TYR A 31 -7.78 -2.11 1.97
N ILE A 32 -6.98 -1.05 1.96
CA ILE A 32 -5.85 -0.89 1.05
C ILE A 32 -4.58 -0.67 1.88
N LEU A 33 -3.50 -1.33 1.48
CA LEU A 33 -2.24 -1.35 2.21
C LEU A 33 -1.10 -1.04 1.25
N ALA A 34 -0.28 -0.05 1.60
CA ALA A 34 0.97 0.24 0.89
C ALA A 34 2.13 -0.21 1.76
N TYR A 35 3.15 -0.80 1.17
CA TYR A 35 4.28 -1.30 1.94
C TYR A 35 5.55 -1.43 1.09
N TYR A 36 6.67 -1.53 1.79
CA TYR A 36 8.00 -1.83 1.25
C TYR A 36 8.09 -3.36 1.16
N GLY A 37 8.14 -3.87 -0.04
CA GLY A 37 8.13 -5.33 -0.27
C GLY A 37 9.46 -5.86 -0.76
N ASP A 38 9.41 -6.84 -1.63
CA ASP A 38 10.59 -7.51 -2.15
C ASP A 38 11.58 -6.52 -2.76
N SER A 39 12.85 -6.67 -2.41
CA SER A 39 13.95 -5.80 -2.87
C SER A 39 13.72 -4.31 -2.57
N GLY A 40 12.85 -4.01 -1.61
CA GLY A 40 12.52 -2.64 -1.24
C GLY A 40 11.57 -1.95 -2.20
N HIS A 41 11.01 -2.67 -3.14
CA HIS A 41 10.11 -2.09 -4.14
C HIS A 41 8.79 -1.64 -3.52
N GLY A 42 8.07 -0.78 -4.21
CA GLY A 42 6.80 -0.24 -3.75
C GLY A 42 5.64 -1.13 -4.13
N TYR A 43 4.94 -1.65 -3.13
CA TYR A 43 3.78 -2.52 -3.29
C TYR A 43 2.54 -1.87 -2.72
N ILE A 44 1.41 -2.18 -3.32
CA ILE A 44 0.11 -1.76 -2.81
C ILE A 44 -0.89 -2.89 -3.08
N LYS A 45 -1.73 -3.19 -2.10
CA LYS A 45 -2.70 -4.27 -2.25
C LYS A 45 -4.03 -3.94 -1.58
N THR A 46 -5.09 -4.61 -2.04
CA THR A 46 -6.40 -4.56 -1.42
C THR A 46 -6.74 -5.93 -0.84
N PHE A 47 -7.46 -5.93 0.25
CA PHE A 47 -7.94 -7.17 0.87
C PHE A 47 -9.28 -6.92 1.56
N SER A 48 -10.00 -8.00 1.83
CA SER A 48 -11.30 -7.94 2.48
C SER A 48 -11.26 -8.63 3.83
N ILE A 49 -12.18 -8.21 4.69
CA ILE A 49 -12.45 -8.87 5.99
C ILE A 49 -13.90 -9.37 5.93
N GLY A 50 -14.07 -10.68 6.03
CA GLY A 50 -15.40 -11.30 5.99
C GLY A 50 -16.16 -11.18 7.31
N ASP A 51 -17.40 -11.65 7.32
CA ASP A 51 -18.28 -11.61 8.51
C ASP A 51 -17.70 -12.36 9.69
N ASP A 52 -16.89 -13.37 9.43
CA ASP A 52 -16.21 -14.17 10.45
C ASP A 52 -14.79 -13.63 10.74
N TYR A 53 -14.49 -12.44 10.24
CA TYR A 53 -13.20 -11.76 10.40
C TYR A 53 -12.05 -12.46 9.69
N ASN A 54 -12.34 -13.32 8.72
CA ASN A 54 -11.31 -13.92 7.87
C ASN A 54 -10.81 -12.91 6.86
N ILE A 55 -9.50 -12.97 6.55
CA ILE A 55 -8.82 -12.02 5.67
C ILE A 55 -8.61 -12.67 4.30
N GLU A 56 -9.00 -11.97 3.23
CA GLU A 56 -8.80 -12.44 1.85
C GLU A 56 -8.13 -11.34 1.02
N GLU A 57 -7.03 -11.69 0.35
CA GLU A 57 -6.38 -10.77 -0.57
C GLU A 57 -7.19 -10.67 -1.86
N GLU A 58 -7.43 -9.42 -2.31
CA GLU A 58 -8.18 -9.17 -3.53
C GLU A 58 -7.26 -8.86 -4.72
N TYR A 59 -6.26 -8.01 -4.53
CA TYR A 59 -5.40 -7.55 -5.61
C TYR A 59 -4.07 -7.05 -5.07
N GLU A 60 -3.01 -7.21 -5.86
CA GLU A 60 -1.69 -6.67 -5.54
C GLU A 60 -1.10 -5.99 -6.76
N LEU A 61 -0.51 -4.83 -6.57
CA LEU A 61 0.18 -4.08 -7.61
C LEU A 61 1.57 -3.70 -7.11
N ILE A 62 2.58 -3.96 -7.93
CA ILE A 62 3.92 -3.42 -7.71
C ILE A 62 3.95 -2.08 -8.45
N HIS A 63 3.82 -0.98 -7.71
CA HIS A 63 3.73 0.34 -8.35
C HIS A 63 5.11 0.95 -8.63
N ASN A 64 6.16 0.40 -8.04
CA ASN A 64 7.53 0.80 -8.34
C ASN A 64 8.43 -0.42 -8.16
N ASP A 65 8.93 -0.95 -9.26
CA ASP A 65 9.73 -2.17 -9.30
C ASP A 65 11.22 -1.92 -9.51
N THR A 66 11.67 -0.66 -9.38
CA THR A 66 13.05 -0.29 -9.63
C THR A 66 13.70 0.46 -8.46
N HIS A 67 12.92 1.12 -7.62
CA HIS A 67 13.43 1.97 -6.55
C HIS A 67 12.94 1.54 -5.19
N SER A 68 13.70 1.87 -4.17
CA SER A 68 13.31 1.63 -2.78
C SER A 68 12.31 2.69 -2.32
N CYS A 69 11.17 2.24 -1.82
CA CYS A 69 10.04 3.09 -1.44
C CYS A 69 9.78 2.96 0.07
N VAL A 70 10.28 3.91 0.84
CA VAL A 70 10.19 3.85 2.30
C VAL A 70 9.25 4.93 2.83
N ARG A 71 8.84 4.78 4.09
CA ARG A 71 7.96 5.72 4.79
C ARG A 71 6.69 5.99 4.00
N ASN A 72 6.03 4.91 3.59
CA ASN A 72 4.77 5.00 2.86
C ASN A 72 3.69 5.65 3.72
N SER A 73 2.94 6.57 3.12
CA SER A 73 1.80 7.20 3.75
C SER A 73 0.65 7.25 2.76
N LEU A 74 -0.44 6.59 3.12
CA LEU A 74 -1.59 6.40 2.25
C LEU A 74 -2.78 7.17 2.84
N SER A 75 -3.54 7.86 1.98
CA SER A 75 -4.73 8.60 2.37
C SER A 75 -5.86 8.32 1.40
N LYS A 76 -7.08 8.36 1.89
CA LYS A 76 -8.28 8.20 1.07
C LYS A 76 -8.71 9.58 0.56
N ILE A 77 -8.86 9.69 -0.77
CA ILE A 77 -9.39 10.92 -1.39
C ILE A 77 -10.92 10.86 -1.42
N ASP A 78 -11.44 9.74 -1.92
CA ASP A 78 -12.87 9.45 -1.95
C ASP A 78 -13.04 7.92 -1.96
N SER A 79 -14.26 7.42 -2.19
CA SER A 79 -14.55 5.99 -2.08
C SER A 79 -13.78 5.11 -3.06
N THR A 80 -13.21 5.69 -4.13
CA THR A 80 -12.53 4.94 -5.18
C THR A 80 -11.13 5.45 -5.49
N HIS A 81 -10.67 6.52 -4.83
CA HIS A 81 -9.38 7.15 -5.11
C HIS A 81 -8.54 7.29 -3.86
N PHE A 82 -7.24 7.07 -4.00
CA PHE A 82 -6.28 7.08 -2.89
C PHE A 82 -5.01 7.82 -3.28
N LEU A 83 -4.41 8.45 -2.30
CA LEU A 83 -3.17 9.21 -2.43
C LEU A 83 -2.07 8.50 -1.65
N LEU A 84 -0.94 8.28 -2.29
CA LEU A 84 0.24 7.68 -1.65
C LEU A 84 1.43 8.62 -1.77
N THR A 85 2.11 8.83 -0.66
CA THR A 85 3.42 9.47 -0.67
C THR A 85 4.43 8.50 -0.07
N TYR A 86 5.66 8.54 -0.57
CA TYR A 86 6.76 7.76 -0.02
C TYR A 86 8.09 8.44 -0.34
N ASP A 87 9.10 8.11 0.44
CA ASP A 87 10.45 8.58 0.15
C ASP A 87 11.10 7.60 -0.82
N ASN A 88 11.54 8.12 -1.96
CA ASN A 88 12.26 7.34 -2.95
C ASN A 88 13.76 7.45 -2.65
N LEU A 89 14.36 6.37 -2.17
CA LEU A 89 15.75 6.38 -1.74
C LEU A 89 16.75 6.52 -2.89
N TRP A 90 16.35 6.17 -4.10
CA TRP A 90 17.22 6.29 -5.27
C TRP A 90 17.37 7.73 -5.75
N THR A 91 16.29 8.48 -5.68
CA THR A 91 16.24 9.86 -6.19
C THR A 91 16.34 10.90 -5.09
N ASN A 92 16.15 10.49 -3.83
CA ASN A 92 16.04 11.36 -2.67
C ASN A 92 14.87 12.35 -2.79
N ASN A 93 13.86 11.99 -3.55
CA ASN A 93 12.64 12.77 -3.70
C ASN A 93 11.53 12.15 -2.86
N ILE A 94 10.49 12.95 -2.59
CA ILE A 94 9.21 12.42 -2.14
C ILE A 94 8.39 12.19 -3.40
N ASP A 95 7.99 10.95 -3.63
CA ASP A 95 7.12 10.60 -4.75
C ASP A 95 5.67 10.67 -4.29
N ILE A 96 4.80 11.14 -5.18
CA ILE A 96 3.36 11.26 -4.93
C ILE A 96 2.64 10.53 -6.05
N LYS A 97 1.76 9.61 -5.69
CA LYS A 97 0.98 8.84 -6.65
C LYS A 97 -0.49 8.84 -6.29
N THR A 98 -1.33 8.85 -7.30
CA THR A 98 -2.76 8.63 -7.11
C THR A 98 -3.15 7.31 -7.73
N PHE A 99 -4.09 6.63 -7.07
CA PHE A 99 -4.59 5.31 -7.49
C PHE A 99 -6.10 5.33 -7.47
N SER A 100 -6.70 4.53 -8.35
CA SER A 100 -8.12 4.23 -8.31
C SER A 100 -8.34 2.74 -8.09
N ILE A 101 -9.51 2.40 -7.57
CA ILE A 101 -9.96 1.01 -7.48
C ILE A 101 -11.28 0.89 -8.24
N ASN A 102 -11.49 -0.28 -8.85
CA ASN A 102 -12.75 -0.58 -9.54
C ASN A 102 -13.68 -1.39 -8.63
N GLY A 103 -14.81 -1.84 -9.17
CA GLY A 103 -15.78 -2.61 -8.40
C GLY A 103 -15.30 -3.98 -7.92
N SER A 104 -14.20 -4.47 -8.48
CA SER A 104 -13.53 -5.71 -8.05
C SER A 104 -12.30 -5.45 -7.19
N TYR A 105 -12.12 -4.20 -6.74
CA TYR A 105 -10.99 -3.77 -5.91
C TYR A 105 -9.63 -3.95 -6.56
N GLU A 106 -9.60 -3.97 -7.88
CA GLU A 106 -8.36 -3.93 -8.66
C GLU A 106 -7.83 -2.51 -8.66
N ILE A 107 -6.52 -2.37 -8.50
CA ILE A 107 -5.86 -1.08 -8.30
C ILE A 107 -5.22 -0.62 -9.61
N SER A 108 -5.42 0.65 -9.97
CA SER A 108 -4.76 1.28 -11.12
C SER A 108 -4.06 2.55 -10.68
N GLU A 109 -2.83 2.74 -11.11
CA GLU A 109 -2.11 4.00 -10.90
C GLU A 109 -2.63 5.03 -11.90
N ILE A 110 -2.99 6.22 -11.41
CA ILE A 110 -3.55 7.28 -12.26
C ILE A 110 -2.46 8.27 -12.65
N GLU A 111 -1.75 8.80 -11.66
CA GLU A 111 -0.77 9.84 -11.90
C GLU A 111 0.39 9.72 -10.94
N PHE A 112 1.55 10.19 -11.38
CA PHE A 112 2.76 10.23 -10.59
C PHE A 112 3.36 11.64 -10.67
N ASN A 113 3.77 12.15 -9.52
CA ASN A 113 4.50 13.40 -9.43
C ASN A 113 5.56 13.25 -8.35
N LYS A 114 6.42 14.24 -8.21
CA LYS A 114 7.46 14.19 -7.20
C LYS A 114 7.73 15.57 -6.64
N ILE A 115 8.08 15.59 -5.36
CA ILE A 115 8.57 16.79 -4.70
C ILE A 115 10.08 16.60 -4.54
N LYS A 116 10.84 17.44 -5.20
CA LYS A 116 12.27 17.42 -5.04
C LYS A 116 12.62 17.93 -3.64
N THR A 117 13.28 17.10 -2.86
CA THR A 117 13.88 17.61 -1.64
C THR A 117 15.05 18.47 -2.04
N ASN A 118 15.23 19.59 -1.38
CA ASN A 118 16.26 20.54 -1.76
C ASN A 118 17.65 20.12 -1.24
N MET A 119 17.97 18.89 -1.51
CA MET A 119 19.26 18.32 -1.14
C MET A 119 20.13 18.33 -2.37
N SER A 120 20.77 19.41 -2.59
CA SER A 120 21.67 19.54 -3.71
C SER A 120 23.01 18.86 -3.43
#